data_123bacf04c0fb64a8a3abf2542079089
#
_entry.id   123bacf04c0fb64a8a3abf2542079089
#
_cell.length_a   1.000
_cell.length_b   1.000
_cell.length_c   1.000
_cell.angle_alpha   90.00
_cell.angle_beta   90.00
_cell.angle_gamma   90.00
#
_symmetry.space_group_name_H-M   'P 1'
#
loop_
_entity.id
_entity.type
_entity.pdbx_description
1 polymer ?
#
loop_
_entity_poly.entity_id
_entity_poly.type
_entity_poly.pdbx_seq_one_letter_code
_entity_poly.pdbx_strand_id
1 'polypeptide(L)'
;MRPTVYIETTIPSYYCDKRTTHINEIRRTREWWNSERDTYSCFVSQTVLEELIAGDYAGKDECLRLVEGISILSVTPEILDIAEVYQARRLMPRNPAADSVHLALASYYGMEYLLTWNCRHLANATKVRHLEHINRDLGLSIPILATPHMLQIVE
;
A
#
# COMPACT_ATOMS: atom_id res chain seq x y z
N MET A 1 15.26 15.74 -1.57
CA MET A 1 14.11 15.24 -0.78
C MET A 1 13.74 13.85 -1.26
N ARG A 2 13.54 12.91 -0.34
CA ARG A 2 13.16 11.56 -0.70
C ARG A 2 11.66 11.50 -1.05
N PRO A 3 11.28 10.81 -2.13
CA PRO A 3 9.87 10.60 -2.38
C PRO A 3 9.24 9.76 -1.26
N THR A 4 7.98 10.03 -0.96
CA THR A 4 7.23 9.29 0.05
C THR A 4 6.60 8.05 -0.55
N VAL A 5 6.60 6.95 0.21
CA VAL A 5 5.93 5.71 -0.19
C VAL A 5 5.12 5.16 0.97
N TYR A 6 3.86 4.89 0.69
CA TYR A 6 2.99 4.14 1.58
C TYR A 6 3.14 2.66 1.24
N ILE A 7 3.53 1.87 2.22
CA ILE A 7 3.76 0.44 2.09
C ILE A 7 2.50 -0.31 2.54
N GLU A 8 1.79 -0.88 1.59
CA GLU A 8 0.56 -1.64 1.86
C GLU A 8 0.92 -3.06 2.33
N THR A 9 0.00 -3.71 3.01
CA THR A 9 0.19 -4.96 3.75
C THR A 9 0.81 -6.10 2.93
N THR A 10 0.52 -6.18 1.63
CA THR A 10 1.05 -7.25 0.77
C THR A 10 2.58 -7.18 0.63
N ILE A 11 3.18 -6.02 0.84
CA ILE A 11 4.64 -5.86 0.70
C ILE A 11 5.36 -6.62 1.83
N PRO A 12 5.15 -6.32 3.12
CA PRO A 12 5.77 -7.13 4.16
C PRO A 12 5.34 -8.60 4.12
N SER A 13 4.09 -8.88 3.73
CA SER A 13 3.61 -10.25 3.60
C SER A 13 4.40 -11.03 2.55
N TYR A 14 4.68 -10.45 1.41
CA TYR A 14 5.48 -11.11 0.36
C TYR A 14 6.94 -11.23 0.76
N TYR A 15 7.49 -10.24 1.45
CA TYR A 15 8.87 -10.32 1.95
C TYR A 15 9.09 -11.57 2.81
N CYS A 16 8.15 -11.87 3.69
CA CYS A 16 8.22 -12.97 4.65
C CYS A 16 7.58 -14.27 4.14
N ASP A 17 7.07 -14.28 2.92
CA ASP A 17 6.39 -15.45 2.35
C ASP A 17 7.41 -16.56 2.08
N LYS A 18 7.11 -17.75 2.60
CA LYS A 18 7.98 -18.93 2.49
C LYS A 18 7.47 -19.94 1.46
N ARG A 19 6.34 -19.62 0.81
CA ARG A 19 5.79 -20.49 -0.24
C ARG A 19 6.64 -20.42 -1.50
N THR A 20 6.48 -21.41 -2.36
CA THR A 20 7.17 -21.46 -3.66
C THR A 20 6.38 -20.81 -4.78
N THR A 21 5.12 -20.42 -4.52
CA THR A 21 4.32 -19.63 -5.42
C THR A 21 4.75 -18.16 -5.38
N HIS A 22 4.55 -17.42 -6.44
CA HIS A 22 4.92 -16.00 -6.54
C HIS A 22 6.41 -15.72 -6.26
N ILE A 23 7.28 -16.65 -6.64
CA ILE A 23 8.70 -16.59 -6.30
C ILE A 23 9.39 -15.34 -6.87
N ASN A 24 8.99 -14.88 -8.04
CA ASN A 24 9.57 -13.69 -8.67
C ASN A 24 9.16 -12.42 -7.92
N GLU A 25 7.90 -12.34 -7.50
CA GLU A 25 7.37 -11.21 -6.75
C GLU A 25 7.99 -11.16 -5.35
N ILE A 26 8.17 -12.30 -4.69
CA ILE A 26 8.83 -12.41 -3.38
C ILE A 26 10.28 -11.94 -3.49
N ARG A 27 10.99 -12.40 -4.52
CA ARG A 27 12.39 -12.00 -4.77
C ARG A 27 12.51 -10.50 -5.00
N ARG A 28 11.64 -9.94 -5.83
CA ARG A 28 11.63 -8.51 -6.13
C ARG A 28 11.27 -7.68 -4.90
N THR A 29 10.36 -8.16 -4.06
CA THR A 29 9.99 -7.49 -2.81
C THR A 29 11.19 -7.41 -1.88
N ARG A 30 11.93 -8.51 -1.70
CA ARG A 30 13.13 -8.54 -0.87
C ARG A 30 14.23 -7.64 -1.40
N GLU A 31 14.43 -7.62 -2.71
CA GLU A 31 15.39 -6.74 -3.36
C GLU A 31 15.06 -5.28 -3.12
N TRP A 32 13.80 -4.88 -3.35
CA TRP A 32 13.35 -3.52 -3.10
C TRP A 32 13.55 -3.12 -1.64
N TRP A 33 13.10 -3.97 -0.74
CA TRP A 33 13.18 -3.73 0.71
C TRP A 33 14.62 -3.57 1.18
N ASN A 34 15.49 -4.47 0.76
CA ASN A 34 16.87 -4.52 1.25
C ASN A 34 17.78 -3.51 0.57
N SER A 35 17.53 -3.15 -0.69
CA SER A 35 18.48 -2.35 -1.50
C SER A 35 17.95 -0.99 -1.93
N GLU A 36 16.64 -0.80 -2.00
CA GLU A 36 16.04 0.43 -2.57
C GLU A 36 15.20 1.22 -1.58
N ARG A 37 14.68 0.59 -0.55
CA ARG A 37 13.78 1.20 0.43
C ARG A 37 14.33 2.49 1.02
N ASP A 38 15.62 2.56 1.30
CA ASP A 38 16.25 3.72 1.94
C ASP A 38 16.29 4.97 1.04
N THR A 39 16.01 4.82 -0.25
CA THR A 39 15.87 5.96 -1.15
C THR A 39 14.52 6.66 -1.01
N TYR A 40 13.59 6.09 -0.25
CA TYR A 40 12.25 6.62 0.01
C TYR A 40 12.07 6.98 1.47
N SER A 41 11.14 7.90 1.74
CA SER A 41 10.56 8.09 3.06
C SER A 41 9.37 7.14 3.19
N CYS A 42 9.50 6.11 4.02
CA CYS A 42 8.54 5.01 4.10
C CYS A 42 7.54 5.19 5.21
N PHE A 43 6.30 4.82 4.92
CA PHE A 43 5.18 4.86 5.86
C PHE A 43 4.36 3.58 5.76
N VAL A 44 3.90 3.11 6.89
CA VAL A 44 2.82 2.12 7.00
C VAL A 44 1.64 2.79 7.70
N SER A 45 0.62 2.03 8.08
CA SER A 45 -0.53 2.56 8.80
C SER A 45 -1.01 1.62 9.88
N GLN A 46 -1.91 2.11 10.72
CA GLN A 46 -2.62 1.26 11.68
C GLN A 46 -3.32 0.08 10.97
N THR A 47 -3.89 0.32 9.78
CA THR A 47 -4.55 -0.73 9.01
C THR A 47 -3.59 -1.83 8.58
N VAL A 48 -2.37 -1.46 8.16
CA VAL A 48 -1.33 -2.46 7.85
C VAL A 48 -1.02 -3.31 9.07
N LEU A 49 -0.80 -2.68 10.22
CA LEU A 49 -0.49 -3.41 11.45
C LEU A 49 -1.64 -4.34 11.87
N GLU A 50 -2.88 -3.86 11.80
CA GLU A 50 -4.07 -4.66 12.12
C GLU A 50 -4.17 -5.89 11.20
N GLU A 51 -3.95 -5.72 9.91
CA GLU A 51 -3.98 -6.82 8.96
C GLU A 51 -2.87 -7.84 9.21
N LEU A 52 -1.66 -7.36 9.52
CA LEU A 52 -0.54 -8.27 9.85
C LEU A 52 -0.78 -9.03 11.14
N ILE A 53 -1.43 -8.43 12.11
CA ILE A 53 -1.73 -9.06 13.41
C ILE A 53 -2.89 -10.06 13.29
N ALA A 54 -3.88 -9.77 12.45
CA ALA A 54 -5.14 -10.51 12.41
C ALA A 54 -5.00 -11.95 11.91
N GLY A 55 -3.99 -12.26 11.13
CA GLY A 55 -3.81 -13.59 10.55
C GLY A 55 -3.06 -14.56 11.47
N ASP A 56 -3.19 -15.85 11.18
CA ASP A 56 -2.32 -16.89 11.74
C ASP A 56 -1.61 -17.56 10.56
N TYR A 57 -0.35 -17.18 10.34
CA TYR A 57 0.42 -17.60 9.17
C TYR A 57 1.90 -17.73 9.51
N ALA A 58 2.60 -18.55 8.74
CA ALA A 58 4.04 -18.72 8.89
C ALA A 58 4.75 -17.40 8.60
N GLY A 59 5.65 -16.98 9.49
CA GLY A 59 6.42 -15.75 9.34
C GLY A 59 5.74 -14.49 9.88
N LYS A 60 4.62 -14.62 10.59
CA LYS A 60 3.91 -13.49 11.18
C LYS A 60 4.80 -12.63 12.07
N ASP A 61 5.54 -13.24 12.98
CA ASP A 61 6.44 -12.51 13.90
C ASP A 61 7.55 -11.80 13.14
N GLU A 62 8.10 -12.42 12.12
CA GLU A 62 9.09 -11.83 11.23
C GLU A 62 8.52 -10.61 10.49
N CYS A 63 7.29 -10.72 9.98
CA CYS A 63 6.56 -9.64 9.31
C CYS A 63 6.38 -8.44 10.24
N LEU A 64 5.95 -8.68 11.47
CA LEU A 64 5.76 -7.61 12.46
C LEU A 64 7.08 -6.93 12.83
N ARG A 65 8.16 -7.69 12.96
CA ARG A 65 9.50 -7.14 13.19
C ARG A 65 10.00 -6.33 12.00
N LEU A 66 9.69 -6.76 10.79
CA LEU A 66 10.13 -6.10 9.56
C LEU A 66 9.63 -4.65 9.48
N VAL A 67 8.40 -4.40 9.93
CA VAL A 67 7.78 -3.06 9.89
C VAL A 67 8.06 -2.22 11.12
N GLU A 68 8.72 -2.75 12.13
CA GLU A 68 9.13 -1.96 13.31
C GLU A 68 10.01 -0.78 12.88
N GLY A 69 9.78 0.37 13.49
CA GLY A 69 10.54 1.58 13.22
C GLY A 69 10.11 2.36 11.97
N ILE A 70 9.19 1.83 11.18
CA ILE A 70 8.60 2.57 10.05
C ILE A 70 7.50 3.48 10.60
N SER A 71 7.46 4.72 10.11
CA SER A 71 6.45 5.71 10.53
C SER A 71 5.04 5.20 10.26
N ILE A 72 4.16 5.34 11.24
CA ILE A 72 2.79 4.83 11.21
C ILE A 72 1.81 5.96 10.99
N LEU A 73 1.02 5.88 9.91
CA LEU A 73 -0.06 6.82 9.64
C LEU A 73 -1.32 6.39 10.40
N SER A 74 -1.95 7.37 11.05
CA SER A 74 -3.18 7.14 11.82
C SER A 74 -4.40 7.18 10.93
N VAL A 75 -5.35 6.29 11.20
CA VAL A 75 -6.68 6.32 10.57
C VAL A 75 -7.55 7.31 11.35
N THR A 76 -7.99 8.36 10.65
CA THR A 76 -8.87 9.39 11.23
C THR A 76 -10.29 9.24 10.67
N PRO A 77 -11.30 9.90 11.28
CA PRO A 77 -12.65 9.91 10.71
C PRO A 77 -12.70 10.40 9.26
N GLU A 78 -11.89 11.39 8.90
CA GLU A 78 -11.80 11.92 7.54
C GLU A 78 -11.34 10.85 6.54
N ILE A 79 -10.40 10.00 6.94
CA ILE A 79 -9.92 8.89 6.11
C ILE A 79 -11.03 7.87 5.88
N LEU A 80 -11.80 7.55 6.91
CA LEU A 80 -12.93 6.65 6.79
C LEU A 80 -14.02 7.22 5.88
N ASP A 81 -14.26 8.52 5.92
CA ASP A 81 -15.20 9.21 5.03
C ASP A 81 -14.72 9.14 3.57
N ILE A 82 -13.43 9.32 3.32
CA ILE A 82 -12.83 9.19 1.98
C ILE A 82 -12.99 7.76 1.48
N ALA A 83 -12.69 6.77 2.31
CA ALA A 83 -12.87 5.36 1.97
C ALA A 83 -14.31 5.04 1.59
N GLU A 84 -15.29 5.60 2.31
CA GLU A 84 -16.71 5.47 2.01
C GLU A 84 -17.05 6.03 0.62
N VAL A 85 -16.47 7.17 0.25
CA VAL A 85 -16.66 7.76 -1.09
C VAL A 85 -16.13 6.83 -2.17
N TYR A 86 -14.94 6.23 -1.98
CA TYR A 86 -14.38 5.28 -2.93
C TYR A 86 -15.27 4.07 -3.14
N GLN A 87 -15.91 3.59 -2.08
CA GLN A 87 -16.85 2.48 -2.16
C GLN A 87 -18.16 2.89 -2.83
N ALA A 88 -18.73 4.02 -2.43
CA ALA A 88 -19.98 4.53 -2.96
C ALA A 88 -19.88 4.86 -4.46
N ARG A 89 -18.74 5.37 -4.91
CA ARG A 89 -18.46 5.68 -6.31
C ARG A 89 -17.87 4.50 -7.08
N ARG A 90 -17.82 3.33 -6.48
CA ARG A 90 -17.43 2.04 -7.08
C ARG A 90 -16.01 2.01 -7.62
N LEU A 91 -15.13 2.81 -7.04
CA LEU A 91 -13.68 2.69 -7.30
C LEU A 91 -13.12 1.47 -6.59
N MET A 92 -13.54 1.28 -5.33
CA MET A 92 -13.10 0.18 -4.47
C MET A 92 -14.29 -0.65 -4.01
N PRO A 93 -14.08 -1.96 -3.76
CA PRO A 93 -15.15 -2.80 -3.21
C PRO A 93 -15.44 -2.42 -1.76
N ARG A 94 -16.67 -2.68 -1.31
CA ARG A 94 -17.02 -2.54 0.10
C ARG A 94 -16.40 -3.64 0.94
N ASN A 95 -16.08 -4.75 0.33
CA ASN A 95 -15.51 -5.91 0.99
C ASN A 95 -14.42 -6.53 0.10
N PRO A 96 -13.15 -6.57 0.54
CA PRO A 96 -12.66 -6.06 1.83
C PRO A 96 -12.57 -4.53 1.85
N ALA A 97 -13.01 -3.95 2.95
CA ALA A 97 -12.99 -2.49 3.13
C ALA A 97 -11.57 -1.92 3.23
N ALA A 98 -10.59 -2.74 3.61
CA ALA A 98 -9.21 -2.32 3.80
C ALA A 98 -8.58 -1.69 2.55
N ASP A 99 -8.93 -2.16 1.35
CA ASP A 99 -8.41 -1.58 0.09
C ASP A 99 -8.77 -0.10 -0.04
N SER A 100 -10.02 0.25 0.31
CA SER A 100 -10.48 1.64 0.32
C SER A 100 -9.71 2.47 1.35
N VAL A 101 -9.43 1.89 2.51
CA VAL A 101 -8.72 2.58 3.59
C VAL A 101 -7.26 2.83 3.22
N HIS A 102 -6.59 1.85 2.62
CA HIS A 102 -5.21 2.03 2.13
C HIS A 102 -5.13 3.17 1.12
N LEU A 103 -6.04 3.20 0.16
CA LEU A 103 -6.05 4.26 -0.85
C LEU A 103 -6.35 5.62 -0.22
N ALA A 104 -7.31 5.67 0.71
CA ALA A 104 -7.66 6.89 1.43
C ALA A 104 -6.49 7.43 2.25
N LEU A 105 -5.75 6.56 2.92
CA LEU A 105 -4.53 6.93 3.67
C LEU A 105 -3.48 7.57 2.76
N ALA A 106 -3.15 6.91 1.66
CA ALA A 106 -2.15 7.42 0.73
C ALA A 106 -2.57 8.77 0.14
N SER A 107 -3.84 8.92 -0.21
CA SER A 107 -4.38 10.16 -0.79
C SER A 107 -4.41 11.31 0.21
N TYR A 108 -4.91 11.04 1.41
CA TYR A 108 -5.07 12.05 2.47
C TYR A 108 -3.74 12.59 2.96
N TYR A 109 -2.78 11.71 3.18
CA TYR A 109 -1.44 12.11 3.65
C TYR A 109 -0.50 12.56 2.52
N GLY A 110 -0.97 12.58 1.29
CA GLY A 110 -0.19 13.08 0.16
C GLY A 110 1.01 12.23 -0.20
N MET A 111 0.90 10.92 -0.08
CA MET A 111 1.95 10.00 -0.49
C MET A 111 2.18 10.06 -1.99
N GLU A 112 3.45 10.10 -2.41
CA GLU A 112 3.77 10.06 -3.84
C GLU A 112 3.47 8.68 -4.43
N TYR A 113 3.81 7.62 -3.71
CA TYR A 113 3.57 6.24 -4.14
C TYR A 113 2.75 5.47 -3.11
N LEU A 114 1.88 4.60 -3.60
CA LEU A 114 1.29 3.51 -2.84
C LEU A 114 1.85 2.21 -3.41
N LEU A 115 2.68 1.52 -2.64
CA LEU A 115 3.35 0.29 -3.07
C LEU A 115 2.55 -0.93 -2.62
N THR A 116 2.17 -1.78 -3.57
CA THR A 116 1.27 -2.92 -3.31
C THR A 116 1.44 -4.01 -4.36
N TRP A 117 1.16 -5.25 -3.98
CA TRP A 117 0.98 -6.35 -4.93
C TRP A 117 -0.48 -6.59 -5.30
N ASN A 118 -1.41 -5.84 -4.72
CA ASN A 118 -2.84 -5.94 -5.06
C ASN A 118 -3.09 -5.27 -6.42
N CYS A 119 -2.94 -6.04 -7.49
CA CYS A 119 -3.15 -5.56 -8.87
C CYS A 119 -4.61 -5.58 -9.30
N ARG A 120 -5.49 -6.21 -8.53
CA ARG A 120 -6.91 -6.24 -8.85
C ARG A 120 -7.59 -4.94 -8.46
N HIS A 121 -7.35 -4.46 -7.25
CA HIS A 121 -8.06 -3.32 -6.69
C HIS A 121 -7.23 -2.05 -6.58
N LEU A 122 -5.92 -2.16 -6.41
CA LEU A 122 -5.04 -1.00 -6.18
C LEU A 122 -4.15 -0.71 -7.38
N ALA A 123 -3.09 -1.47 -7.61
CA ALA A 123 -2.18 -1.24 -8.73
C ALA A 123 -2.79 -1.72 -10.05
N ASN A 124 -3.83 -1.03 -10.49
CA ASN A 124 -4.62 -1.40 -11.67
C ASN A 124 -4.82 -0.16 -12.55
N ALA A 125 -4.16 -0.16 -13.70
CA ALA A 125 -4.15 0.98 -14.62
C ALA A 125 -5.56 1.38 -15.10
N THR A 126 -6.52 0.44 -15.14
CA THR A 126 -7.88 0.75 -15.58
C THR A 126 -8.65 1.63 -14.59
N LYS A 127 -8.17 1.73 -13.36
CA LYS A 127 -8.80 2.55 -12.30
C LYS A 127 -8.21 3.95 -12.18
N VAL A 128 -7.11 4.25 -12.84
CA VAL A 128 -6.35 5.49 -12.64
C VAL A 128 -7.19 6.73 -12.91
N ARG A 129 -7.89 6.76 -14.04
CA ARG A 129 -8.73 7.93 -14.40
C ARG A 129 -9.88 8.15 -13.42
N HIS A 130 -10.50 7.08 -12.96
CA HIS A 130 -11.57 7.14 -11.97
C HIS A 130 -11.04 7.67 -10.64
N LEU A 131 -9.89 7.19 -10.19
CA LEU A 131 -9.22 7.68 -9.01
C LEU A 131 -8.89 9.16 -9.11
N GLU A 132 -8.29 9.59 -10.23
CA GLU A 132 -7.95 10.99 -10.46
C GLU A 132 -9.19 11.88 -10.35
N HIS A 133 -10.27 11.46 -10.97
CA HIS A 133 -11.52 12.22 -10.96
C HIS A 133 -12.08 12.38 -9.55
N ILE A 134 -12.14 11.30 -8.78
CA ILE A 134 -12.64 11.35 -7.40
C ILE A 134 -11.73 12.21 -6.52
N ASN A 135 -10.42 12.00 -6.58
CA ASN A 135 -9.50 12.75 -5.73
C ASN A 135 -9.47 14.23 -6.07
N ARG A 136 -9.63 14.61 -7.33
CA ARG A 136 -9.79 16.01 -7.70
C ARG A 136 -11.05 16.62 -7.11
N ASP A 137 -12.17 15.88 -7.17
CA ASP A 137 -13.43 16.34 -6.55
C ASP A 137 -13.26 16.55 -5.04
N LEU A 138 -12.48 15.71 -4.38
CA LEU A 138 -12.26 15.77 -2.94
C LEU A 138 -11.11 16.71 -2.54
N GLY A 139 -10.39 17.28 -3.51
CA GLY A 139 -9.22 18.12 -3.22
C GLY A 139 -8.02 17.35 -2.67
N LEU A 140 -7.89 16.08 -3.02
CA LEU A 140 -6.83 15.20 -2.53
C LEU A 140 -5.72 15.01 -3.55
N SER A 141 -4.51 14.72 -3.07
CA SER A 141 -3.40 14.27 -3.90
C SER A 141 -3.73 12.94 -4.55
N ILE A 142 -3.10 12.67 -5.69
CA ILE A 142 -3.30 11.44 -6.44
C ILE A 142 -2.02 10.62 -6.33
N PRO A 143 -1.99 9.55 -5.51
CA PRO A 143 -0.81 8.69 -5.40
C PRO A 143 -0.62 7.86 -6.67
N ILE A 144 0.63 7.55 -6.98
CA ILE A 144 0.96 6.56 -8.02
C ILE A 144 0.86 5.18 -7.38
N LEU A 145 -0.04 4.36 -7.90
CA LEU A 145 -0.24 2.99 -7.43
C LEU A 145 0.71 2.07 -8.19
N ALA A 146 1.66 1.47 -7.49
CA ALA A 146 2.75 0.73 -8.12
C ALA A 146 3.04 -0.58 -7.40
N THR A 147 3.48 -1.56 -8.17
CA THR A 147 4.14 -2.76 -7.62
C THR A 147 5.65 -2.53 -7.54
N PRO A 148 6.39 -3.34 -6.77
CA PRO A 148 7.85 -3.26 -6.80
C PRO A 148 8.48 -3.46 -8.19
N HIS A 149 7.81 -4.17 -9.09
CA HIS A 149 8.28 -4.27 -10.49
C HIS A 149 8.25 -2.92 -11.22
N MET A 150 7.32 -2.05 -10.85
CA MET A 150 7.13 -0.75 -11.49
C MET A 150 8.06 0.33 -10.92
N LEU A 151 8.62 0.13 -9.73
CA LEU A 151 9.52 1.07 -9.07
C LEU A 151 11.00 0.70 -9.28
N GLN A 152 11.36 0.27 -10.46
CA GLN A 152 12.76 -0.06 -10.76
C GLN A 152 13.53 1.21 -11.12
N ILE A 153 14.69 1.38 -10.50
CA ILE A 153 15.62 2.45 -10.85
C ILE A 153 16.41 1.96 -12.07
N VAL A 154 16.29 2.69 -13.16
CA VAL A 154 17.04 2.42 -14.38
C VAL A 154 18.18 3.43 -14.44
N GLU A 155 19.41 2.93 -14.44
CA GLU A 155 20.60 3.77 -14.59
C GLU A 155 20.95 3.99 -16.08
#